data_5174b8b29d542a68be8bd9d5abe305a8
#
_entry.id   5174b8b29d542a68be8bd9d5abe305a8
#
_cell.length_a   1.000
_cell.length_b   1.000
_cell.length_c   1.000
_cell.angle_alpha   90.00
_cell.angle_beta   90.00
_cell.angle_gamma   90.00
#
_symmetry.space_group_name_H-M   'P 1'
#
loop_
_entity.id
_entity.type
_entity.pdbx_description
1 polymer ?
#
loop_
_entity_poly.entity_id
_entity_poly.type
_entity_poly.pdbx_seq_one_letter_code
_entity_poly.pdbx_strand_id
1 'polypeptide(L)'
;VNNDLILLGHGSGGRLSHQLLDELIIPIVSGIPSAGQNDAALLDTVPGRIAYTTDSFVVDPIFFPGGTIGSLAVHGTVNDLAMMGARPLWLSVGLIIEEGFSKADLKTILEDMRGAADAAGVKIVTGDTKVVPRGKADKIFITTSGVGAVEHTVPIHGANAQPGDVIIINGTIGDHGIAVMAGREELEVGTEIKSDSAALHGLVADLLAEVGTALHVLRDPTRGGVATTIKEIAQQSGVSITLREESLPVTAAVRGVCSILGLDPLFVANEGKLLAFVSADAAEAALAVIRKHPLGAGAALIGTVEAGPAGRVQMETVIGGMRSVDMLSGEQLPRIC
;
A
#
# COMPACT_ATOMS: atom_id res chain seq x y z
N VAL A 1 -23.63 6.14 31.37
CA VAL A 1 -22.55 5.51 30.55
C VAL A 1 -22.64 6.16 29.18
N ASN A 2 -21.59 6.82 28.72
CA ASN A 2 -21.61 7.48 27.42
C ASN A 2 -21.64 6.36 26.34
N ASN A 3 -22.77 6.20 25.69
CA ASN A 3 -23.02 5.12 24.72
C ASN A 3 -22.26 5.29 23.39
N ASP A 4 -21.58 6.44 23.23
CA ASP A 4 -20.89 6.84 21.99
C ASP A 4 -19.43 6.41 21.95
N LEU A 5 -18.91 5.81 23.03
CA LEU A 5 -17.52 5.41 23.16
C LEU A 5 -17.36 3.89 23.25
N ILE A 6 -16.20 3.43 22.80
CA ILE A 6 -15.77 2.05 23.00
C ILE A 6 -15.33 1.87 24.46
N LEU A 7 -15.82 0.83 25.10
CA LEU A 7 -15.51 0.45 26.48
C LEU A 7 -14.78 -0.90 26.50
N LEU A 8 -14.01 -1.19 27.54
CA LEU A 8 -13.33 -2.48 27.72
C LEU A 8 -14.27 -3.68 27.54
N GLY A 9 -15.52 -3.58 28.02
CA GLY A 9 -16.54 -4.60 27.86
C GLY A 9 -16.88 -4.95 26.42
N HIS A 10 -16.62 -4.08 25.45
CA HIS A 10 -16.80 -4.37 24.03
C HIS A 10 -15.74 -5.36 23.48
N GLY A 11 -14.65 -5.60 24.20
CA GLY A 11 -13.61 -6.57 23.83
C GLY A 11 -13.60 -7.84 24.68
N SER A 12 -14.57 -8.01 25.61
CA SER A 12 -14.54 -9.10 26.61
C SER A 12 -15.26 -10.37 26.20
N GLY A 13 -15.86 -10.45 25.00
CA GLY A 13 -16.63 -11.60 24.53
C GLY A 13 -18.05 -11.69 25.12
N GLY A 14 -18.47 -10.72 25.96
CA GLY A 14 -19.80 -10.68 26.57
C GLY A 14 -20.83 -9.92 25.73
N ARG A 15 -21.96 -9.57 26.34
CA ARG A 15 -23.09 -8.90 25.68
C ARG A 15 -22.69 -7.62 24.94
N LEU A 16 -21.81 -6.79 25.51
CA LEU A 16 -21.36 -5.56 24.87
C LEU A 16 -20.52 -5.85 23.60
N SER A 17 -19.72 -6.91 23.64
CA SER A 17 -18.98 -7.36 22.44
C SER A 17 -19.93 -7.78 21.33
N HIS A 18 -20.92 -8.61 21.65
CA HIS A 18 -21.93 -9.04 20.67
C HIS A 18 -22.71 -7.84 20.12
N GLN A 19 -23.11 -6.89 20.96
CA GLN A 19 -23.79 -5.68 20.49
C GLN A 19 -22.92 -4.88 19.52
N LEU A 20 -21.64 -4.66 19.83
CA LEU A 20 -20.73 -3.95 18.94
C LEU A 20 -20.55 -4.66 17.59
N LEU A 21 -20.39 -5.98 17.63
CA LEU A 21 -20.25 -6.80 16.43
C LEU A 21 -21.55 -6.79 15.60
N ASP A 22 -22.68 -7.05 16.21
CA ASP A 22 -23.96 -7.25 15.53
C ASP A 22 -24.58 -5.94 15.02
N GLU A 23 -24.40 -4.83 15.77
CA GLU A 23 -25.02 -3.55 15.43
C GLU A 23 -24.12 -2.64 14.60
N LEU A 24 -22.79 -2.82 14.67
CA LEU A 24 -21.86 -1.90 14.01
C LEU A 24 -20.89 -2.61 13.05
N ILE A 25 -20.05 -3.54 13.54
CA ILE A 25 -18.91 -4.03 12.74
C ILE A 25 -19.39 -4.93 11.60
N ILE A 26 -20.13 -5.98 11.89
CA ILE A 26 -20.50 -7.00 10.91
C ILE A 26 -21.40 -6.45 9.81
N PRO A 27 -22.48 -5.69 10.09
CA PRO A 27 -23.32 -5.14 9.05
C PRO A 27 -22.55 -4.26 8.05
N ILE A 28 -21.55 -3.52 8.54
CA ILE A 28 -20.74 -2.65 7.69
C ILE A 28 -19.71 -3.45 6.91
N VAL A 29 -18.90 -4.26 7.60
CA VAL A 29 -17.71 -4.89 7.01
C VAL A 29 -18.06 -6.07 6.10
N SER A 30 -18.96 -6.97 6.52
CA SER A 30 -19.28 -8.18 5.75
C SER A 30 -20.55 -8.07 4.93
N GLY A 31 -21.48 -7.20 5.31
CA GLY A 31 -22.81 -7.12 4.71
C GLY A 31 -23.68 -8.37 4.95
N ILE A 32 -23.23 -9.29 5.81
CA ILE A 32 -23.94 -10.53 6.16
C ILE A 32 -24.58 -10.33 7.54
N PRO A 33 -25.86 -10.73 7.74
CA PRO A 33 -26.44 -10.72 9.06
C PRO A 33 -25.66 -11.57 10.04
N SER A 34 -25.54 -11.13 11.29
CA SER A 34 -24.76 -11.81 12.34
C SER A 34 -25.19 -13.23 12.67
N ALA A 35 -26.40 -13.63 12.26
CA ALA A 35 -26.99 -14.96 12.50
C ALA A 35 -26.33 -16.11 11.71
N GLY A 36 -25.05 -16.06 11.43
CA GLY A 36 -24.32 -17.10 10.70
C GLY A 36 -22.84 -17.12 11.01
N GLN A 37 -22.44 -16.53 12.13
CA GLN A 37 -21.03 -16.51 12.51
C GLN A 37 -20.57 -17.87 13.02
N ASN A 38 -19.41 -18.28 12.49
CA ASN A 38 -18.66 -19.46 12.92
C ASN A 38 -17.27 -19.02 13.36
N ASP A 39 -16.54 -19.93 14.02
CA ASP A 39 -15.15 -19.67 14.45
C ASP A 39 -14.19 -19.45 13.28
N ALA A 40 -14.58 -19.85 12.05
CA ALA A 40 -13.81 -19.65 10.84
C ALA A 40 -14.70 -19.44 9.61
N ALA A 41 -14.18 -18.75 8.61
CA ALA A 41 -14.80 -18.66 7.31
C ALA A 41 -14.58 -19.96 6.52
N LEU A 42 -15.65 -20.50 5.92
CA LEU A 42 -15.54 -21.57 4.94
C LEU A 42 -15.43 -20.96 3.55
N LEU A 43 -14.37 -21.32 2.84
CA LEU A 43 -14.04 -20.77 1.53
C LEU A 43 -13.92 -21.90 0.53
N ASP A 44 -14.33 -21.66 -0.72
CA ASP A 44 -14.14 -22.60 -1.79
C ASP A 44 -12.66 -22.72 -2.17
N THR A 45 -12.28 -23.89 -2.68
CA THR A 45 -10.90 -24.09 -3.16
C THR A 45 -10.65 -23.28 -4.43
N VAL A 46 -9.46 -22.68 -4.53
CA VAL A 46 -9.01 -21.95 -5.73
C VAL A 46 -8.07 -22.85 -6.53
N PRO A 47 -8.32 -23.06 -7.84
CA PRO A 47 -7.39 -23.80 -8.68
C PRO A 47 -6.05 -23.07 -8.82
N GLY A 48 -4.96 -23.81 -8.90
CA GLY A 48 -3.62 -23.26 -9.16
C GLY A 48 -2.88 -22.85 -7.88
N ARG A 49 -2.12 -21.74 -7.97
CA ARG A 49 -1.33 -21.22 -6.86
C ARG A 49 -2.10 -20.11 -6.14
N ILE A 50 -1.88 -19.99 -4.84
CA ILE A 50 -2.38 -18.86 -4.05
C ILE A 50 -1.21 -17.98 -3.61
N ALA A 51 -1.44 -16.66 -3.58
CA ALA A 51 -0.65 -15.69 -2.84
C ALA A 51 -1.31 -15.43 -1.49
N TYR A 52 -0.52 -15.28 -0.45
CA TYR A 52 -0.96 -14.96 0.89
C TYR A 52 -0.05 -13.91 1.50
N THR A 53 -0.61 -12.90 2.10
CA THR A 53 0.12 -11.84 2.80
C THR A 53 -0.58 -11.43 4.08
N THR A 54 0.13 -10.72 4.94
CA THR A 54 -0.42 -10.05 6.12
C THR A 54 0.32 -8.74 6.37
N ASP A 55 -0.40 -7.70 6.75
CA ASP A 55 0.15 -6.40 7.07
C ASP A 55 -0.55 -5.78 8.27
N SER A 56 0.10 -4.81 8.93
CA SER A 56 -0.41 -4.12 10.11
C SER A 56 -0.28 -2.61 9.94
N PHE A 57 -1.35 -1.92 10.21
CA PHE A 57 -1.50 -0.48 9.97
C PHE A 57 -1.61 0.27 11.28
N VAL A 58 -0.73 1.26 11.45
CA VAL A 58 -0.59 2.08 12.65
C VAL A 58 -0.49 3.57 12.31
N VAL A 59 -0.96 3.97 11.14
CA VAL A 59 -0.89 5.35 10.63
C VAL A 59 -1.47 6.35 11.64
N ASP A 60 -0.81 7.49 11.77
CA ASP A 60 -1.28 8.63 12.56
C ASP A 60 -1.02 9.93 11.77
N PRO A 61 -2.06 10.76 11.52
CA PRO A 61 -3.46 10.60 11.96
C PRO A 61 -4.19 9.46 11.23
N ILE A 62 -5.18 8.86 11.90
CA ILE A 62 -6.00 7.77 11.35
C ILE A 62 -6.97 8.22 10.24
N PHE A 63 -7.22 9.52 10.13
CA PHE A 63 -7.91 10.21 9.04
C PHE A 63 -6.90 11.16 8.39
N PHE A 64 -6.72 11.04 7.11
CA PHE A 64 -5.77 11.88 6.36
C PHE A 64 -6.38 12.29 5.01
N PRO A 65 -5.88 13.33 4.36
CA PRO A 65 -6.37 13.71 3.04
C PRO A 65 -6.27 12.56 2.04
N GLY A 66 -7.41 12.09 1.54
CA GLY A 66 -7.49 11.00 0.58
C GLY A 66 -7.84 9.63 1.14
N GLY A 67 -8.01 9.46 2.48
CA GLY A 67 -8.43 8.18 3.04
C GLY A 67 -8.38 8.09 4.57
N THR A 68 -8.56 6.90 5.05
CA THR A 68 -8.45 6.55 6.47
C THR A 68 -7.57 5.32 6.65
N ILE A 69 -7.23 5.00 7.89
CA ILE A 69 -6.56 3.72 8.22
C ILE A 69 -7.36 2.51 7.70
N GLY A 70 -8.69 2.64 7.51
CA GLY A 70 -9.56 1.58 6.99
C GLY A 70 -9.32 1.28 5.51
N SER A 71 -9.40 2.28 4.64
CA SER A 71 -9.10 2.11 3.21
C SER A 71 -7.63 1.74 2.98
N LEU A 72 -6.72 2.35 3.74
CA LEU A 72 -5.30 2.04 3.69
C LEU A 72 -5.02 0.55 3.97
N ALA A 73 -5.65 -0.01 5.00
CA ALA A 73 -5.50 -1.42 5.37
C ALA A 73 -5.97 -2.39 4.28
N VAL A 74 -7.01 -2.03 3.52
CA VAL A 74 -7.45 -2.81 2.37
C VAL A 74 -6.48 -2.68 1.21
N HIS A 75 -6.12 -1.44 0.85
CA HIS A 75 -5.29 -1.18 -0.31
C HIS A 75 -3.88 -1.79 -0.16
N GLY A 76 -3.22 -1.65 0.99
CA GLY A 76 -1.90 -2.21 1.21
C GLY A 76 -1.88 -3.72 1.03
N THR A 77 -2.78 -4.45 1.71
CA THR A 77 -2.86 -5.91 1.58
C THR A 77 -3.25 -6.37 0.16
N VAL A 78 -4.15 -5.65 -0.51
CA VAL A 78 -4.50 -5.92 -1.92
C VAL A 78 -3.30 -5.68 -2.84
N ASN A 79 -2.50 -4.66 -2.56
CA ASN A 79 -1.31 -4.32 -3.35
C ASN A 79 -0.20 -5.35 -3.19
N ASP A 80 0.04 -5.87 -1.99
CA ASP A 80 0.95 -6.99 -1.78
C ASP A 80 0.59 -8.20 -2.66
N LEU A 81 -0.70 -8.58 -2.68
CA LEU A 81 -1.19 -9.65 -3.55
C LEU A 81 -0.99 -9.30 -5.04
N ALA A 82 -1.27 -8.05 -5.40
CA ALA A 82 -1.10 -7.57 -6.76
C ALA A 82 0.37 -7.60 -7.22
N MET A 83 1.35 -7.33 -6.33
CA MET A 83 2.78 -7.42 -6.66
C MET A 83 3.21 -8.85 -7.03
N MET A 84 2.42 -9.86 -6.66
CA MET A 84 2.60 -11.24 -7.12
C MET A 84 1.77 -11.56 -8.38
N GLY A 85 1.12 -10.57 -9.00
CA GLY A 85 0.19 -10.74 -10.11
C GLY A 85 -1.09 -11.50 -9.72
N ALA A 86 -1.38 -11.60 -8.42
CA ALA A 86 -2.54 -12.33 -7.94
C ALA A 86 -3.81 -11.47 -8.04
N ARG A 87 -4.92 -12.10 -8.37
CA ARG A 87 -6.25 -11.52 -8.22
C ARG A 87 -6.69 -11.66 -6.76
N PRO A 88 -6.89 -10.55 -6.02
CA PRO A 88 -7.33 -10.60 -4.63
C PRO A 88 -8.72 -11.26 -4.52
N LEU A 89 -8.93 -12.05 -3.47
CA LEU A 89 -10.19 -12.78 -3.25
C LEU A 89 -10.79 -12.48 -1.89
N TRP A 90 -10.01 -12.69 -0.83
CA TRP A 90 -10.48 -12.64 0.54
C TRP A 90 -9.51 -11.89 1.44
N LEU A 91 -10.07 -11.16 2.39
CA LEU A 91 -9.35 -10.53 3.49
C LEU A 91 -9.90 -11.02 4.83
N SER A 92 -9.02 -11.10 5.81
CA SER A 92 -9.36 -11.07 7.23
C SER A 92 -8.96 -9.73 7.83
N VAL A 93 -9.65 -9.31 8.91
CA VAL A 93 -9.40 -8.02 9.58
C VAL A 93 -9.31 -8.21 11.09
N GLY A 94 -8.19 -7.86 11.69
CA GLY A 94 -8.00 -7.76 13.13
C GLY A 94 -8.05 -6.29 13.56
N LEU A 95 -8.87 -5.96 14.56
CA LEU A 95 -8.99 -4.62 15.14
C LEU A 95 -8.49 -4.63 16.58
N ILE A 96 -7.54 -3.75 16.89
CA ILE A 96 -7.13 -3.45 18.27
C ILE A 96 -7.54 -2.01 18.56
N ILE A 97 -8.49 -1.82 19.45
CA ILE A 97 -9.14 -0.54 19.71
C ILE A 97 -8.85 -0.11 21.15
N GLU A 98 -8.48 1.14 21.33
CA GLU A 98 -8.29 1.72 22.66
C GLU A 98 -9.64 2.07 23.30
N GLU A 99 -9.77 1.79 24.60
CA GLU A 99 -10.93 2.23 25.37
C GLU A 99 -11.11 3.75 25.34
N GLY A 100 -12.31 4.20 25.01
CA GLY A 100 -12.64 5.60 24.84
C GLY A 100 -12.62 6.08 23.39
N PHE A 101 -12.29 5.21 22.44
CA PHE A 101 -12.40 5.51 21.02
C PHE A 101 -13.86 5.78 20.62
N SER A 102 -14.06 6.74 19.72
CA SER A 102 -15.39 7.12 19.24
C SER A 102 -16.02 6.03 18.39
N LYS A 103 -17.26 5.64 18.67
CA LYS A 103 -18.03 4.72 17.80
C LYS A 103 -18.33 5.35 16.43
N ALA A 104 -18.49 6.67 16.36
CA ALA A 104 -18.71 7.38 15.11
C ALA A 104 -17.46 7.29 14.21
N ASP A 105 -16.27 7.50 14.79
CA ASP A 105 -15.01 7.38 14.06
C ASP A 105 -14.78 5.93 13.60
N LEU A 106 -15.04 4.95 14.48
CA LEU A 106 -14.97 3.54 14.11
C LEU A 106 -15.90 3.23 12.93
N LYS A 107 -17.13 3.73 12.95
CA LYS A 107 -18.09 3.55 11.86
C LYS A 107 -17.54 4.11 10.56
N THR A 108 -17.01 5.33 10.55
CA THR A 108 -16.43 5.97 9.36
C THR A 108 -15.26 5.14 8.80
N ILE A 109 -14.37 4.64 9.66
CA ILE A 109 -13.25 3.78 9.26
C ILE A 109 -13.73 2.48 8.62
N LEU A 110 -14.76 1.83 9.21
CA LEU A 110 -15.31 0.58 8.69
C LEU A 110 -16.05 0.78 7.36
N GLU A 111 -16.77 1.90 7.20
CA GLU A 111 -17.45 2.26 5.94
C GLU A 111 -16.44 2.52 4.82
N ASP A 112 -15.35 3.22 5.11
CA ASP A 112 -14.26 3.47 4.16
C ASP A 112 -13.53 2.16 3.78
N MET A 113 -13.23 1.32 4.78
CA MET A 113 -12.69 -0.03 4.58
C MET A 113 -13.58 -0.88 3.65
N ARG A 114 -14.89 -0.87 3.89
CA ARG A 114 -15.87 -1.58 3.06
C ARG A 114 -15.89 -1.02 1.63
N GLY A 115 -15.91 0.29 1.47
CA GLY A 115 -15.85 0.94 0.17
C GLY A 115 -14.62 0.55 -0.64
N ALA A 116 -13.45 0.52 0.02
CA ALA A 116 -12.19 0.08 -0.59
C ALA A 116 -12.22 -1.40 -1.00
N ALA A 117 -12.78 -2.27 -0.14
CA ALA A 117 -12.91 -3.70 -0.43
C ALA A 117 -13.86 -3.96 -1.61
N ASP A 118 -15.00 -3.27 -1.64
CA ASP A 118 -15.97 -3.37 -2.74
C ASP A 118 -15.38 -2.87 -4.06
N ALA A 119 -14.65 -1.75 -4.05
CA ALA A 119 -13.98 -1.21 -5.23
C ALA A 119 -12.88 -2.15 -5.75
N ALA A 120 -12.18 -2.84 -4.86
CA ALA A 120 -11.17 -3.84 -5.20
C ALA A 120 -11.78 -5.21 -5.56
N GLY A 121 -13.09 -5.42 -5.41
CA GLY A 121 -13.75 -6.71 -5.65
C GLY A 121 -13.34 -7.81 -4.67
N VAL A 122 -12.80 -7.46 -3.50
CA VAL A 122 -12.32 -8.38 -2.47
C VAL A 122 -13.36 -8.46 -1.34
N LYS A 123 -13.49 -9.66 -0.73
CA LYS A 123 -14.43 -9.88 0.37
C LYS A 123 -13.71 -9.96 1.70
N ILE A 124 -14.18 -9.22 2.70
CA ILE A 124 -13.78 -9.40 4.09
C ILE A 124 -14.61 -10.54 4.66
N VAL A 125 -13.98 -11.67 4.94
CA VAL A 125 -14.67 -12.93 5.25
C VAL A 125 -14.58 -13.35 6.71
N THR A 126 -13.65 -12.80 7.47
CA THR A 126 -13.48 -13.06 8.90
C THR A 126 -12.75 -11.91 9.57
N GLY A 127 -12.81 -11.83 10.88
CA GLY A 127 -12.09 -10.83 11.64
C GLY A 127 -12.11 -11.11 13.14
N ASP A 128 -11.34 -10.32 13.88
CA ASP A 128 -11.33 -10.31 15.34
C ASP A 128 -11.28 -8.87 15.86
N THR A 129 -11.81 -8.66 17.06
CA THR A 129 -11.82 -7.34 17.70
C THR A 129 -11.38 -7.46 19.16
N LYS A 130 -10.37 -6.69 19.52
CA LYS A 130 -9.91 -6.55 20.90
C LYS A 130 -10.00 -5.10 21.33
N VAL A 131 -10.36 -4.89 22.58
CA VAL A 131 -10.32 -3.58 23.23
C VAL A 131 -9.28 -3.62 24.34
N VAL A 132 -8.37 -2.67 24.32
CA VAL A 132 -7.32 -2.52 25.32
C VAL A 132 -7.59 -1.29 26.21
N PRO A 133 -7.09 -1.27 27.46
CA PRO A 133 -7.27 -0.13 28.35
C PRO A 133 -6.68 1.15 27.75
N ARG A 134 -7.23 2.30 28.17
CA ARG A 134 -6.74 3.62 27.78
C ARG A 134 -5.23 3.76 28.04
N GLY A 135 -4.49 4.32 27.08
CA GLY A 135 -3.03 4.48 27.09
C GLY A 135 -2.26 3.20 26.80
N LYS A 136 -2.92 2.13 26.26
CA LYS A 136 -2.27 0.89 25.85
C LYS A 136 -2.31 0.63 24.34
N ALA A 137 -3.00 1.47 23.60
CA ALA A 137 -2.91 1.61 22.15
C ALA A 137 -2.98 3.11 21.83
N ASP A 138 -2.96 3.45 20.56
CA ASP A 138 -3.22 4.80 20.10
C ASP A 138 -4.42 4.79 19.15
N LYS A 139 -5.59 5.06 19.71
CA LYS A 139 -6.87 5.05 18.97
C LYS A 139 -7.25 3.65 18.46
N ILE A 140 -6.74 3.27 17.30
CA ILE A 140 -7.01 1.97 16.66
C ILE A 140 -5.80 1.51 15.84
N PHE A 141 -5.52 0.21 15.90
CA PHE A 141 -4.61 -0.48 15.00
C PHE A 141 -5.39 -1.53 14.20
N ILE A 142 -5.03 -1.71 12.94
CA ILE A 142 -5.69 -2.65 12.04
C ILE A 142 -4.64 -3.61 11.47
N THR A 143 -4.93 -4.90 11.52
CA THR A 143 -4.16 -5.93 10.83
C THR A 143 -5.05 -6.60 9.81
N THR A 144 -4.57 -6.74 8.59
CA THR A 144 -5.25 -7.45 7.51
C THR A 144 -4.40 -8.61 7.01
N SER A 145 -5.04 -9.70 6.64
CA SER A 145 -4.38 -10.78 5.89
C SER A 145 -5.18 -11.06 4.64
N GLY A 146 -4.48 -11.30 3.53
CA GLY A 146 -5.10 -11.44 2.23
C GLY A 146 -4.76 -12.75 1.53
N VAL A 147 -5.72 -13.28 0.78
CA VAL A 147 -5.55 -14.43 -0.11
C VAL A 147 -5.93 -14.01 -1.52
N GLY A 148 -5.07 -14.33 -2.48
CA GLY A 148 -5.30 -14.10 -3.91
C GLY A 148 -5.00 -15.31 -4.77
N ALA A 149 -5.63 -15.41 -5.93
CA ALA A 149 -5.37 -16.43 -6.94
C ALA A 149 -4.29 -15.97 -7.90
N VAL A 150 -3.24 -16.78 -8.08
CA VAL A 150 -2.20 -16.57 -9.11
C VAL A 150 -2.57 -17.37 -10.34
N GLU A 151 -3.11 -16.68 -11.35
CA GLU A 151 -3.69 -17.29 -12.57
C GLU A 151 -2.74 -17.21 -13.77
N HIS A 152 -1.48 -16.83 -13.56
CA HIS A 152 -0.43 -16.73 -14.58
C HIS A 152 0.78 -17.60 -14.26
N THR A 153 1.67 -17.77 -15.25
CA THR A 153 2.93 -18.52 -15.11
C THR A 153 4.17 -17.63 -15.12
N VAL A 154 3.99 -16.30 -15.22
CA VAL A 154 5.09 -15.33 -15.23
C VAL A 154 5.82 -15.38 -13.87
N PRO A 155 7.16 -15.56 -13.87
CA PRO A 155 7.92 -15.71 -12.63
C PRO A 155 8.28 -14.34 -12.03
N ILE A 156 7.28 -13.60 -11.55
CA ILE A 156 7.51 -12.30 -10.89
C ILE A 156 8.22 -12.52 -9.56
N HIS A 157 9.38 -11.91 -9.37
CA HIS A 157 10.13 -12.01 -8.12
C HIS A 157 11.15 -10.88 -7.99
N GLY A 158 11.37 -10.35 -6.76
CA GLY A 158 12.31 -9.27 -6.50
C GLY A 158 13.77 -9.56 -6.87
N ALA A 159 14.15 -10.83 -7.05
CA ALA A 159 15.48 -11.26 -7.50
C ALA A 159 15.60 -11.47 -9.02
N ASN A 160 14.59 -11.09 -9.79
CA ASN A 160 14.56 -11.37 -11.23
C ASN A 160 14.89 -10.17 -12.12
N ALA A 161 15.29 -9.03 -11.55
CA ALA A 161 15.73 -7.90 -12.38
C ALA A 161 17.00 -8.25 -13.14
N GLN A 162 17.04 -7.93 -14.43
CA GLN A 162 18.10 -8.29 -15.35
C GLN A 162 18.77 -7.04 -15.94
N PRO A 163 20.09 -7.08 -16.21
CA PRO A 163 20.74 -6.02 -16.97
C PRO A 163 20.03 -5.78 -18.30
N GLY A 164 19.70 -4.53 -18.59
CA GLY A 164 18.91 -4.12 -19.75
C GLY A 164 17.44 -3.84 -19.43
N ASP A 165 16.95 -4.24 -18.25
CA ASP A 165 15.59 -3.87 -17.84
C ASP A 165 15.45 -2.36 -17.67
N VAL A 166 14.25 -1.88 -17.91
CA VAL A 166 13.84 -0.51 -17.60
C VAL A 166 12.87 -0.52 -16.41
N ILE A 167 12.89 0.56 -15.65
CA ILE A 167 12.09 0.72 -14.44
C ILE A 167 11.00 1.74 -14.70
N ILE A 168 9.75 1.31 -14.58
CA ILE A 168 8.57 2.16 -14.74
C ILE A 168 7.87 2.31 -13.39
N ILE A 169 7.47 3.54 -13.08
CA ILE A 169 6.55 3.86 -11.99
C ILE A 169 5.23 4.34 -12.57
N ASN A 170 4.09 4.00 -11.94
CA ASN A 170 2.77 4.32 -12.47
C ASN A 170 2.31 5.77 -12.23
N GLY A 171 3.02 6.58 -11.42
CA GLY A 171 2.60 7.95 -11.14
C GLY A 171 3.54 8.70 -10.21
N THR A 172 3.07 9.82 -9.69
CA THR A 172 3.83 10.72 -8.81
C THR A 172 4.23 10.04 -7.50
N ILE A 173 5.40 10.41 -6.96
CA ILE A 173 5.94 9.84 -5.72
C ILE A 173 5.83 10.83 -4.55
N GLY A 174 5.69 10.26 -3.35
CA GLY A 174 5.70 10.99 -2.08
C GLY A 174 4.34 11.55 -1.67
N ASP A 175 3.30 11.37 -2.48
CA ASP A 175 1.97 11.94 -2.20
C ASP A 175 1.38 11.41 -0.88
N HIS A 176 1.43 10.10 -0.62
CA HIS A 176 0.92 9.52 0.62
C HIS A 176 1.63 10.05 1.85
N GLY A 177 2.95 9.90 1.90
CA GLY A 177 3.72 10.30 3.07
C GLY A 177 3.57 11.78 3.39
N ILE A 178 3.52 12.64 2.38
CA ILE A 178 3.34 14.07 2.59
C ILE A 178 1.87 14.40 2.98
N ALA A 179 0.86 13.69 2.44
CA ALA A 179 -0.53 13.87 2.85
C ALA A 179 -0.73 13.53 4.34
N VAL A 180 -0.16 12.43 4.82
CA VAL A 180 -0.21 12.04 6.24
C VAL A 180 0.53 13.06 7.11
N MET A 181 1.72 13.49 6.71
CA MET A 181 2.50 14.50 7.44
C MET A 181 1.78 15.86 7.51
N ALA A 182 1.20 16.30 6.40
CA ALA A 182 0.44 17.55 6.37
C ALA A 182 -0.77 17.51 7.32
N GLY A 183 -1.45 16.34 7.39
CA GLY A 183 -2.53 16.13 8.36
C GLY A 183 -2.07 16.12 9.82
N ARG A 184 -0.83 15.69 10.09
CA ARG A 184 -0.24 15.64 11.44
C ARG A 184 0.19 17.01 11.96
N GLU A 185 0.85 17.77 11.09
CA GLU A 185 1.46 19.05 11.48
C GLU A 185 0.51 20.25 11.26
N GLU A 186 -0.74 20.00 10.86
CA GLU A 186 -1.69 21.05 10.46
C GLU A 186 -1.04 22.06 9.48
N LEU A 187 -0.14 21.54 8.61
CA LEU A 187 0.56 22.38 7.65
C LEU A 187 -0.44 22.93 6.64
N GLU A 188 -0.63 24.25 6.66
CA GLU A 188 -1.32 24.95 5.58
C GLU A 188 -0.47 24.91 4.29
N VAL A 189 -0.51 23.78 3.61
CA VAL A 189 0.07 23.67 2.28
C VAL A 189 -0.92 24.33 1.33
N GLY A 190 -0.51 25.37 0.61
CA GLY A 190 -1.39 26.16 -0.28
C GLY A 190 -2.08 25.37 -1.41
N THR A 191 -1.83 24.07 -1.49
CA THR A 191 -2.50 23.07 -2.35
C THR A 191 -2.78 21.82 -1.54
N GLU A 192 -4.00 21.26 -1.67
CA GLU A 192 -4.39 20.02 -1.00
C GLU A 192 -3.62 18.83 -1.62
N ILE A 193 -2.69 18.25 -0.85
CA ILE A 193 -2.01 16.99 -1.21
C ILE A 193 -2.85 15.86 -0.62
N LYS A 194 -3.27 14.92 -1.47
CA LYS A 194 -4.01 13.73 -1.08
C LYS A 194 -3.13 12.49 -1.17
N SER A 195 -3.39 11.55 -0.28
CA SER A 195 -2.81 10.21 -0.36
C SER A 195 -3.12 9.58 -1.72
N ASP A 196 -2.15 8.89 -2.26
CA ASP A 196 -2.26 8.09 -3.47
C ASP A 196 -2.80 6.67 -3.21
N SER A 197 -3.19 6.36 -1.99
CA SER A 197 -3.66 5.02 -1.59
C SER A 197 -4.78 4.52 -2.52
N ALA A 198 -4.51 3.41 -3.20
CA ALA A 198 -5.41 2.81 -4.20
C ALA A 198 -5.06 1.34 -4.46
N ALA A 199 -6.06 0.54 -4.89
CA ALA A 199 -5.87 -0.86 -5.24
C ALA A 199 -5.28 -1.02 -6.65
N LEU A 200 -4.11 -1.60 -6.76
CA LEU A 200 -3.31 -1.71 -8.01
C LEU A 200 -3.57 -2.99 -8.82
N HIS A 201 -4.34 -3.94 -8.31
CA HIS A 201 -4.51 -5.27 -8.92
C HIS A 201 -5.06 -5.21 -10.36
N GLY A 202 -5.94 -4.25 -10.68
CA GLY A 202 -6.45 -4.05 -12.04
C GLY A 202 -5.35 -3.58 -13.00
N LEU A 203 -4.55 -2.59 -12.59
CA LEU A 203 -3.39 -2.12 -13.34
C LEU A 203 -2.37 -3.23 -13.59
N VAL A 204 -2.11 -4.06 -12.57
CA VAL A 204 -1.20 -5.19 -12.68
C VAL A 204 -1.74 -6.25 -13.64
N ALA A 205 -3.05 -6.54 -13.60
CA ALA A 205 -3.67 -7.48 -14.53
C ALA A 205 -3.54 -7.00 -15.99
N ASP A 206 -3.78 -5.72 -16.26
CA ASP A 206 -3.60 -5.13 -17.59
C ASP A 206 -2.14 -5.21 -18.05
N LEU A 207 -1.19 -4.90 -17.16
CA LEU A 207 0.24 -4.98 -17.46
C LEU A 207 0.69 -6.41 -17.77
N LEU A 208 0.28 -7.38 -16.95
CA LEU A 208 0.58 -8.81 -17.18
C LEU A 208 0.01 -9.32 -18.49
N ALA A 209 -1.20 -8.92 -18.84
CA ALA A 209 -1.82 -9.32 -20.10
C ALA A 209 -1.07 -8.76 -21.31
N GLU A 210 -0.49 -7.57 -21.22
CA GLU A 210 0.21 -6.90 -22.31
C GLU A 210 1.63 -7.43 -22.50
N VAL A 211 2.43 -7.50 -21.41
CA VAL A 211 3.87 -7.77 -21.55
C VAL A 211 4.30 -9.18 -21.11
N GLY A 212 3.44 -9.90 -20.41
CA GLY A 212 3.67 -11.30 -20.06
C GLY A 212 5.03 -11.54 -19.38
N THR A 213 5.83 -12.45 -19.94
CA THR A 213 7.13 -12.84 -19.38
C THR A 213 8.22 -11.78 -19.49
N ALA A 214 7.97 -10.67 -20.19
CA ALA A 214 8.87 -9.53 -20.20
C ALA A 214 8.79 -8.70 -18.88
N LEU A 215 7.83 -8.99 -18.01
CA LEU A 215 7.72 -8.43 -16.67
C LEU A 215 8.50 -9.30 -15.68
N HIS A 216 9.58 -8.78 -15.13
CA HIS A 216 10.49 -9.51 -14.25
C HIS A 216 10.24 -9.24 -12.76
N VAL A 217 9.97 -7.98 -12.40
CA VAL A 217 9.75 -7.56 -11.00
C VAL A 217 8.56 -6.61 -10.91
N LEU A 218 7.75 -6.82 -9.89
CA LEU A 218 6.76 -5.85 -9.38
C LEU A 218 7.00 -5.65 -7.89
N ARG A 219 7.02 -4.41 -7.43
CA ARG A 219 7.07 -4.04 -6.02
C ARG A 219 6.37 -2.69 -5.80
N ASP A 220 5.71 -2.56 -4.69
CA ASP A 220 5.14 -1.30 -4.22
C ASP A 220 6.15 -0.56 -3.32
N PRO A 221 6.46 0.69 -3.62
CA PRO A 221 7.43 1.47 -2.87
C PRO A 221 6.79 2.16 -1.66
N THR A 222 6.40 1.37 -0.65
CA THR A 222 5.77 1.82 0.59
C THR A 222 6.81 2.44 1.55
N ARG A 223 7.07 1.86 2.70
CA ARG A 223 8.04 2.38 3.68
C ARG A 223 9.45 2.46 3.10
N GLY A 224 10.09 3.62 3.32
CA GLY A 224 11.40 3.91 2.73
C GLY A 224 11.36 4.29 1.25
N GLY A 225 10.15 4.33 0.67
CA GLY A 225 9.87 4.83 -0.68
C GLY A 225 10.57 4.07 -1.79
N VAL A 226 10.68 4.73 -2.92
CA VAL A 226 11.33 4.21 -4.13
C VAL A 226 12.79 3.83 -3.88
N ALA A 227 13.51 4.63 -3.07
CA ALA A 227 14.94 4.39 -2.79
C ALA A 227 15.19 3.05 -2.13
N THR A 228 14.46 2.73 -1.06
CA THR A 228 14.64 1.47 -0.33
C THR A 228 14.23 0.27 -1.19
N THR A 229 13.09 0.36 -1.86
CA THR A 229 12.58 -0.72 -2.71
C THR A 229 13.54 -1.05 -3.86
N ILE A 230 14.07 -0.03 -4.56
CA ILE A 230 15.05 -0.25 -5.64
C ILE A 230 16.36 -0.82 -5.10
N LYS A 231 16.81 -0.36 -3.93
CA LYS A 231 18.02 -0.90 -3.30
C LYS A 231 17.89 -2.38 -2.94
N GLU A 232 16.75 -2.78 -2.38
CA GLU A 232 16.44 -4.19 -2.10
C GLU A 232 16.47 -5.05 -3.37
N ILE A 233 15.82 -4.58 -4.43
CA ILE A 233 15.78 -5.29 -5.73
C ILE A 233 17.18 -5.42 -6.32
N ALA A 234 17.99 -4.34 -6.29
CA ALA A 234 19.36 -4.36 -6.78
C ALA A 234 20.23 -5.38 -6.03
N GLN A 235 20.04 -5.50 -4.71
CA GLN A 235 20.73 -6.48 -3.87
C GLN A 235 20.26 -7.90 -4.16
N GLN A 236 18.96 -8.13 -4.18
CA GLN A 236 18.36 -9.46 -4.40
C GLN A 236 18.68 -10.02 -5.78
N SER A 237 18.69 -9.16 -6.80
CA SER A 237 18.99 -9.54 -8.19
C SER A 237 20.48 -9.56 -8.52
N GLY A 238 21.33 -9.04 -7.64
CA GLY A 238 22.78 -8.99 -7.88
C GLY A 238 23.21 -8.00 -8.98
N VAL A 239 22.45 -6.92 -9.19
CA VAL A 239 22.62 -5.95 -10.27
C VAL A 239 22.96 -4.56 -9.74
N SER A 240 23.35 -3.66 -10.66
CA SER A 240 23.39 -2.21 -10.44
C SER A 240 22.16 -1.54 -11.06
N ILE A 241 21.74 -0.41 -10.49
CA ILE A 241 20.61 0.37 -11.00
C ILE A 241 21.01 1.84 -11.10
N THR A 242 20.65 2.47 -12.23
CA THR A 242 20.79 3.91 -12.45
C THR A 242 19.42 4.55 -12.61
N LEU A 243 19.08 5.46 -11.69
CA LEU A 243 17.89 6.31 -11.77
C LEU A 243 18.23 7.63 -12.47
N ARG A 244 17.22 8.31 -13.00
CA ARG A 244 17.33 9.66 -13.57
C ARG A 244 16.44 10.62 -12.79
N GLU A 245 17.04 11.61 -12.12
CA GLU A 245 16.30 12.59 -11.32
C GLU A 245 15.26 13.36 -12.15
N GLU A 246 15.61 13.75 -13.37
CA GLU A 246 14.72 14.47 -14.29
C GLU A 246 13.45 13.69 -14.63
N SER A 247 13.52 12.35 -14.62
CA SER A 247 12.41 11.47 -14.96
C SER A 247 11.52 11.11 -13.77
N LEU A 248 11.89 11.51 -12.55
CA LEU A 248 11.10 11.21 -11.35
C LEU A 248 9.84 12.09 -11.31
N PRO A 249 8.65 11.49 -11.35
CA PRO A 249 7.40 12.25 -11.32
C PRO A 249 7.09 12.71 -9.87
N VAL A 250 7.51 13.92 -9.53
CA VAL A 250 7.25 14.56 -8.22
C VAL A 250 6.44 15.82 -8.45
N THR A 251 5.28 15.94 -7.78
CA THR A 251 4.47 17.16 -7.88
C THR A 251 5.19 18.36 -7.28
N ALA A 252 4.89 19.56 -7.76
CA ALA A 252 5.47 20.79 -7.22
C ALA A 252 5.13 20.96 -5.73
N ALA A 253 3.93 20.56 -5.31
CA ALA A 253 3.48 20.61 -3.93
C ALA A 253 4.33 19.68 -3.03
N VAL A 254 4.48 18.40 -3.41
CA VAL A 254 5.32 17.42 -2.67
C VAL A 254 6.76 17.91 -2.61
N ARG A 255 7.32 18.40 -3.73
CA ARG A 255 8.69 18.94 -3.78
C ARG A 255 8.86 20.15 -2.84
N GLY A 256 7.86 21.03 -2.79
CA GLY A 256 7.86 22.20 -1.90
C GLY A 256 7.89 21.80 -0.44
N VAL A 257 6.99 20.89 -0.01
CA VAL A 257 6.94 20.40 1.38
C VAL A 257 8.22 19.65 1.74
N CYS A 258 8.70 18.76 0.88
CA CYS A 258 9.96 18.05 1.10
C CYS A 258 11.14 19.02 1.28
N SER A 259 11.19 20.10 0.48
CA SER A 259 12.26 21.12 0.61
C SER A 259 12.20 21.86 1.95
N ILE A 260 11.00 22.16 2.46
CA ILE A 260 10.81 22.82 3.76
C ILE A 260 11.20 21.89 4.90
N LEU A 261 10.83 20.62 4.82
CA LEU A 261 11.08 19.62 5.86
C LEU A 261 12.46 18.96 5.78
N GLY A 262 13.26 19.25 4.74
CA GLY A 262 14.55 18.61 4.52
C GLY A 262 14.44 17.14 4.13
N LEU A 263 13.33 16.75 3.49
CA LEU A 263 13.06 15.39 3.04
C LEU A 263 13.44 15.21 1.56
N ASP A 264 13.84 13.99 1.20
CA ASP A 264 14.01 13.58 -0.20
C ASP A 264 12.79 12.77 -0.64
N PRO A 265 12.06 13.19 -1.70
CA PRO A 265 10.86 12.47 -2.18
C PRO A 265 11.09 11.00 -2.49
N LEU A 266 12.31 10.60 -2.85
CA LEU A 266 12.65 9.19 -3.11
C LEU A 266 12.44 8.27 -1.90
N PHE A 267 12.52 8.80 -0.69
CA PHE A 267 12.37 8.04 0.56
C PHE A 267 10.99 8.16 1.19
N VAL A 268 10.13 9.00 0.61
CA VAL A 268 8.76 9.19 1.11
C VAL A 268 7.87 8.03 0.66
N ALA A 269 7.06 7.52 1.59
CA ALA A 269 6.17 6.39 1.36
C ALA A 269 5.07 6.68 0.33
N ASN A 270 4.70 5.65 -0.42
CA ASN A 270 3.61 5.63 -1.39
C ASN A 270 2.70 4.44 -1.10
N GLU A 271 1.39 4.56 -1.35
CA GLU A 271 0.42 3.51 -1.04
C GLU A 271 -0.45 3.09 -2.24
N GLY A 272 -0.27 3.77 -3.38
CA GLY A 272 -0.94 3.47 -4.65
C GLY A 272 0.04 3.49 -5.83
N LYS A 273 1.30 3.13 -5.59
CA LYS A 273 2.34 3.08 -6.62
C LYS A 273 2.93 1.69 -6.73
N LEU A 274 3.35 1.36 -7.94
CA LEU A 274 4.15 0.17 -8.23
C LEU A 274 5.41 0.55 -9.03
N LEU A 275 6.45 -0.23 -8.82
CA LEU A 275 7.64 -0.27 -9.65
C LEU A 275 7.57 -1.55 -10.49
N ALA A 276 7.58 -1.40 -11.82
CA ALA A 276 7.65 -2.50 -12.76
C ALA A 276 9.01 -2.53 -13.43
N PHE A 277 9.68 -3.67 -13.37
CA PHE A 277 10.93 -3.94 -14.09
C PHE A 277 10.60 -4.78 -15.30
N VAL A 278 10.78 -4.24 -16.47
CA VAL A 278 10.43 -4.89 -17.74
C VAL A 278 11.62 -4.89 -18.69
N SER A 279 11.69 -5.89 -19.57
CA SER A 279 12.70 -5.89 -20.63
C SER A 279 12.58 -4.64 -21.52
N ALA A 280 13.70 -4.13 -22.02
CA ALA A 280 13.75 -2.87 -22.77
C ALA A 280 12.87 -2.89 -24.03
N ASP A 281 12.71 -4.02 -24.69
CA ASP A 281 11.87 -4.20 -25.88
C ASP A 281 10.37 -4.13 -25.57
N ALA A 282 9.95 -4.41 -24.33
CA ALA A 282 8.57 -4.29 -23.88
C ALA A 282 8.25 -2.94 -23.22
N ALA A 283 9.23 -2.05 -23.05
CA ALA A 283 9.09 -0.80 -22.30
C ALA A 283 7.98 0.11 -22.82
N GLU A 284 7.89 0.31 -24.14
CA GLU A 284 6.87 1.18 -24.73
C GLU A 284 5.47 0.61 -24.55
N ALA A 285 5.30 -0.71 -24.75
CA ALA A 285 4.02 -1.39 -24.55
C ALA A 285 3.58 -1.32 -23.08
N ALA A 286 4.50 -1.61 -22.14
CA ALA A 286 4.26 -1.50 -20.71
C ALA A 286 3.83 -0.09 -20.31
N LEU A 287 4.58 0.93 -20.74
CA LEU A 287 4.26 2.32 -20.43
C LEU A 287 2.92 2.75 -21.04
N ALA A 288 2.61 2.30 -22.25
CA ALA A 288 1.35 2.62 -22.93
C ALA A 288 0.15 1.99 -22.23
N VAL A 289 0.22 0.73 -21.79
CA VAL A 289 -0.88 0.08 -21.06
C VAL A 289 -1.06 0.69 -19.68
N ILE A 290 0.02 0.95 -18.96
CA ILE A 290 -0.05 1.62 -17.65
C ILE A 290 -0.73 2.98 -17.79
N ARG A 291 -0.36 3.80 -18.78
CA ARG A 291 -0.92 5.15 -18.98
C ARG A 291 -2.40 5.17 -19.37
N LYS A 292 -2.93 4.08 -19.93
CA LYS A 292 -4.36 3.94 -20.21
C LYS A 292 -5.19 3.71 -18.96
N HIS A 293 -4.58 3.12 -17.93
CA HIS A 293 -5.26 2.87 -16.67
C HIS A 293 -5.38 4.17 -15.84
N PRO A 294 -6.52 4.43 -15.15
CA PRO A 294 -6.70 5.66 -14.37
C PRO A 294 -5.58 5.92 -13.34
N LEU A 295 -5.04 4.87 -12.73
CA LEU A 295 -3.96 4.95 -11.75
C LEU A 295 -2.57 5.08 -12.38
N GLY A 296 -2.47 5.15 -13.69
CA GLY A 296 -1.21 5.16 -14.43
C GLY A 296 -1.01 6.35 -15.36
N ALA A 297 -1.93 7.33 -15.38
CA ALA A 297 -1.86 8.48 -16.30
C ALA A 297 -0.54 9.27 -16.21
N GLY A 298 0.08 9.30 -15.03
CA GLY A 298 1.37 9.94 -14.75
C GLY A 298 2.59 9.00 -14.84
N ALA A 299 2.45 7.82 -15.45
CA ALA A 299 3.52 6.84 -15.49
C ALA A 299 4.77 7.33 -16.22
N ALA A 300 5.93 7.01 -15.66
CA ALA A 300 7.24 7.43 -16.16
C ALA A 300 8.26 6.28 -16.12
N LEU A 301 9.18 6.28 -17.09
CA LEU A 301 10.39 5.48 -17.04
C LEU A 301 11.42 6.24 -16.21
N ILE A 302 11.82 5.67 -15.06
CA ILE A 302 12.62 6.38 -14.06
C ILE A 302 14.08 5.91 -13.97
N GLY A 303 14.41 4.78 -14.61
CA GLY A 303 15.76 4.24 -14.53
C GLY A 303 15.97 2.98 -15.34
N THR A 304 17.18 2.44 -15.25
CA THR A 304 17.63 1.24 -15.95
C THR A 304 18.43 0.32 -15.03
N VAL A 305 18.36 -0.97 -15.33
CA VAL A 305 19.16 -2.01 -14.66
C VAL A 305 20.42 -2.28 -15.48
N GLU A 306 21.56 -2.37 -14.83
CA GLU A 306 22.86 -2.53 -15.46
C GLU A 306 23.64 -3.70 -14.86
N ALA A 307 24.51 -4.30 -15.68
CA ALA A 307 25.55 -5.17 -15.16
C ALA A 307 26.55 -4.34 -14.34
N GLY A 308 26.85 -4.76 -13.11
CA GLY A 308 27.74 -4.01 -12.25
C GLY A 308 27.80 -4.60 -10.82
N PRO A 309 28.41 -3.87 -9.89
CA PRO A 309 28.45 -4.32 -8.49
C PRO A 309 27.05 -4.52 -7.91
N ALA A 310 26.83 -5.69 -7.31
CA ALA A 310 25.54 -6.07 -6.70
C ALA A 310 25.07 -5.02 -5.67
N GLY A 311 23.82 -4.60 -5.79
CA GLY A 311 23.22 -3.64 -4.88
C GLY A 311 23.69 -2.19 -5.04
N ARG A 312 24.46 -1.85 -6.07
CA ARG A 312 24.80 -0.45 -6.34
C ARG A 312 23.60 0.26 -6.97
N VAL A 313 23.12 1.31 -6.32
CA VAL A 313 22.09 2.21 -6.85
C VAL A 313 22.65 3.61 -6.92
N GLN A 314 22.52 4.23 -8.08
CA GLN A 314 22.95 5.60 -8.32
C GLN A 314 21.84 6.40 -8.98
N MET A 315 21.87 7.71 -8.84
CA MET A 315 20.95 8.61 -9.54
C MET A 315 21.76 9.67 -10.27
N GLU A 316 21.49 9.78 -11.57
CA GLU A 316 21.95 10.90 -12.38
C GLU A 316 21.12 12.14 -12.01
N THR A 317 21.79 13.19 -11.57
CA THR A 317 21.15 14.43 -11.13
C THR A 317 20.89 15.35 -12.32
N VAL A 318 19.95 16.28 -12.17
CA VAL A 318 19.60 17.27 -13.22
C VAL A 318 20.79 18.15 -13.66
N ILE A 319 21.85 18.23 -12.88
CA ILE A 319 23.08 18.97 -13.21
C ILE A 319 24.19 18.05 -13.76
N GLY A 320 23.88 16.78 -14.09
CA GLY A 320 24.81 15.82 -14.69
C GLY A 320 25.76 15.13 -13.71
N GLY A 321 25.59 15.32 -12.40
CA GLY A 321 26.33 14.58 -11.36
C GLY A 321 25.70 13.23 -11.06
N MET A 322 26.48 12.30 -10.44
CA MET A 322 25.98 11.02 -9.93
C MET A 322 25.95 11.06 -8.41
N ARG A 323 24.81 10.72 -7.81
CA ARG A 323 24.73 10.50 -6.36
C ARG A 323 24.39 9.05 -6.05
N SER A 324 24.95 8.52 -4.97
CA SER A 324 24.54 7.20 -4.45
C SER A 324 23.16 7.28 -3.83
N VAL A 325 22.36 6.25 -4.05
CA VAL A 325 21.06 6.03 -3.37
C VAL A 325 21.22 4.79 -2.50
N ASP A 326 20.98 4.94 -1.21
CA ASP A 326 21.09 3.85 -0.25
C ASP A 326 19.85 3.77 0.65
N MET A 327 19.71 2.71 1.43
CA MET A 327 18.63 2.63 2.41
C MET A 327 18.81 3.69 3.49
N LEU A 328 17.69 4.16 4.03
CA LEU A 328 17.73 5.06 5.18
C LEU A 328 18.35 4.41 6.39
N SER A 329 19.24 5.16 7.05
CA SER A 329 19.77 4.79 8.36
C SER A 329 18.88 5.35 9.46
N GLY A 330 17.65 4.83 9.59
CA GLY A 330 16.69 5.30 10.59
C GLY A 330 15.33 5.62 9.96
N GLU A 331 14.41 6.12 10.78
CA GLU A 331 13.04 6.41 10.40
C GLU A 331 12.89 7.91 10.07
N GLN A 332 12.52 8.23 8.84
CA GLN A 332 12.23 9.62 8.43
C GLN A 332 10.79 10.04 8.79
N LEU A 333 9.84 9.13 8.58
CA LEU A 333 8.42 9.39 8.72
C LEU A 333 7.80 8.27 9.56
N PRO A 334 7.80 8.36 10.90
CA PRO A 334 7.21 7.32 11.74
C PRO A 334 5.69 7.24 11.54
N ARG A 335 5.16 6.01 11.64
CA ARG A 335 3.73 5.73 11.60
C ARG A 335 3.03 6.33 10.37
N ILE A 336 3.57 6.02 9.20
CA ILE A 336 3.05 6.52 7.94
C ILE A 336 2.02 5.55 7.32
N CYS A 337 2.07 4.30 7.74
CA CYS A 337 1.14 3.24 7.31
C CYS A 337 0.71 2.33 8.48
#